data_98317be81eb163ee7b64599f1f3fc1c1
#
_entry.id   98317be81eb163ee7b64599f1f3fc1c1
#
_cell.length_a   1.000
_cell.length_b   1.000
_cell.length_c   1.000
_cell.angle_alpha   90.00
_cell.angle_beta   90.00
_cell.angle_gamma   90.00
#
_symmetry.space_group_name_H-M   'P 1'
#
loop_
_entity.id
_entity.type
_entity.pdbx_description
1 polymer ?
#
loop_
_entity_poly.entity_id
_entity_poly.type
_entity_poly.pdbx_seq_one_letter_code
_entity_poly.pdbx_strand_id
1 'polypeptide(L)'
;MFKHAVIPFLVGASLLASAPFAHAATNLVFCSEGSPAGFDPGQYTTGTDFDASAETIYNRLSQFERGSTQVEPGLATSWDISPDNLTYTFHLRDGVKFHTTPYFTPTRDFNADDVLFTFNRMLDKDMPFRKAYPTEFPYFTDMGMDNNIAKVEKL
;
A
#
# COMPACT_ATOMS: atom_id res chain seq x y z
N MET A 1 -51.11 -37.74 57.70
CA MET A 1 -50.12 -38.53 56.93
C MET A 1 -49.70 -37.71 55.73
N PHE A 2 -48.62 -36.95 55.85
CA PHE A 2 -48.13 -36.11 54.76
C PHE A 2 -46.89 -36.85 54.17
N LYS A 3 -47.00 -37.21 52.89
CA LYS A 3 -45.87 -37.81 52.15
C LYS A 3 -45.05 -36.66 51.54
N HIS A 4 -43.80 -36.56 51.94
CA HIS A 4 -42.85 -35.63 51.35
C HIS A 4 -42.26 -36.25 50.08
N ALA A 5 -42.48 -35.60 48.95
CA ALA A 5 -41.83 -35.95 47.68
C ALA A 5 -40.48 -35.22 47.62
N VAL A 6 -39.40 -35.97 47.51
CA VAL A 6 -38.03 -35.48 47.29
C VAL A 6 -37.82 -35.39 45.78
N ILE A 7 -37.59 -34.18 45.28
CA ILE A 7 -37.24 -33.93 43.88
C ILE A 7 -35.71 -33.97 43.79
N PRO A 8 -35.12 -34.82 42.96
CA PRO A 8 -33.68 -34.80 42.74
C PRO A 8 -33.29 -33.64 41.80
N PHE A 9 -32.39 -32.79 42.29
CA PHE A 9 -31.79 -31.69 41.57
C PHE A 9 -30.77 -32.25 40.55
N LEU A 10 -31.05 -32.23 39.27
CA LEU A 10 -30.14 -32.57 38.21
C LEU A 10 -29.17 -31.39 38.00
N VAL A 11 -27.94 -31.56 38.47
CA VAL A 11 -26.82 -30.65 38.17
C VAL A 11 -26.38 -30.93 36.73
N GLY A 12 -26.80 -30.04 35.82
CA GLY A 12 -26.31 -30.04 34.45
C GLY A 12 -24.85 -29.56 34.38
N ALA A 13 -23.94 -30.48 34.13
CA ALA A 13 -22.55 -30.15 33.84
C ALA A 13 -22.48 -29.50 32.44
N SER A 14 -22.31 -28.18 32.38
CA SER A 14 -22.03 -27.44 31.15
C SER A 14 -20.63 -27.80 30.66
N LEU A 15 -20.52 -28.67 29.65
CA LEU A 15 -19.30 -28.85 28.88
C LEU A 15 -19.05 -27.53 28.09
N LEU A 16 -18.19 -26.68 28.62
CA LEU A 16 -17.53 -25.62 27.86
C LEU A 16 -16.65 -26.30 26.81
N ALA A 17 -17.20 -26.47 25.60
CA ALA A 17 -16.41 -26.87 24.46
C ALA A 17 -15.40 -25.75 24.17
N SER A 18 -14.13 -25.99 24.52
CA SER A 18 -13.02 -25.16 24.07
C SER A 18 -12.93 -25.30 22.55
N ALA A 19 -13.51 -24.36 21.82
CA ALA A 19 -13.28 -24.24 20.40
C ALA A 19 -11.77 -24.02 20.19
N PRO A 20 -11.09 -24.84 19.39
CA PRO A 20 -9.70 -24.57 19.04
C PRO A 20 -9.66 -23.21 18.35
N PHE A 21 -8.85 -22.29 18.85
CA PHE A 21 -8.56 -21.07 18.14
C PHE A 21 -7.98 -21.46 16.77
N ALA A 22 -8.76 -21.24 15.71
CA ALA A 22 -8.26 -21.41 14.37
C ALA A 22 -7.12 -20.39 14.18
N HIS A 23 -5.88 -20.87 14.22
CA HIS A 23 -4.75 -20.06 13.76
C HIS A 23 -4.99 -19.80 12.27
N ALA A 24 -5.35 -18.58 11.93
CA ALA A 24 -5.38 -18.16 10.56
C ALA A 24 -4.00 -18.41 9.94
N ALA A 25 -3.96 -19.08 8.80
CA ALA A 25 -2.72 -19.31 8.09
C ALA A 25 -2.07 -17.94 7.81
N THR A 26 -0.81 -17.78 8.19
CA THR A 26 -0.03 -16.56 7.97
C THR A 26 0.47 -16.46 6.52
N ASN A 27 0.22 -17.49 5.71
CA ASN A 27 0.67 -17.57 4.33
C ASN A 27 -0.51 -17.35 3.38
N LEU A 28 -0.35 -16.37 2.48
CA LEU A 28 -1.23 -16.19 1.34
C LEU A 28 -0.57 -16.84 0.12
N VAL A 29 -1.28 -17.78 -0.53
CA VAL A 29 -0.88 -18.32 -1.82
C VAL A 29 -1.74 -17.63 -2.88
N PHE A 30 -1.10 -16.80 -3.69
CA PHE A 30 -1.74 -16.10 -4.80
C PHE A 30 -1.32 -16.73 -6.13
N CYS A 31 -2.30 -17.13 -6.93
CA CYS A 31 -2.08 -17.66 -8.28
C CYS A 31 -2.32 -16.55 -9.30
N SER A 32 -1.32 -16.26 -10.11
CA SER A 32 -1.37 -15.29 -11.20
C SER A 32 -1.21 -15.98 -12.55
N GLU A 33 -1.64 -15.33 -13.62
CA GLU A 33 -1.49 -15.81 -15.00
C GLU A 33 -0.03 -15.85 -15.47
N GLY A 34 0.88 -15.16 -14.77
CA GLY A 34 2.31 -15.13 -15.05
C GLY A 34 3.12 -14.72 -13.84
N SER A 35 4.44 -14.86 -13.95
CA SER A 35 5.37 -14.35 -12.94
C SER A 35 5.69 -12.89 -13.22
N PRO A 36 5.75 -12.01 -12.19
CA PRO A 36 6.19 -10.64 -12.39
C PRO A 36 7.67 -10.60 -12.81
N ALA A 37 8.01 -9.70 -13.72
CA ALA A 37 9.39 -9.46 -14.14
C ALA A 37 10.17 -8.69 -13.06
N GLY A 38 9.46 -7.91 -12.23
CA GLY A 38 10.03 -7.18 -11.12
C GLY A 38 8.98 -6.50 -10.25
N PHE A 39 9.46 -5.80 -9.22
CA PHE A 39 8.60 -5.20 -8.20
C PHE A 39 8.68 -3.67 -8.14
N ASP A 40 9.39 -3.01 -9.05
CA ASP A 40 9.38 -1.55 -9.15
C ASP A 40 8.31 -1.11 -10.14
N PRO A 41 7.19 -0.51 -9.68
CA PRO A 41 6.08 -0.14 -10.56
C PRO A 41 6.42 0.98 -11.54
N GLY A 42 7.56 1.67 -11.38
CA GLY A 42 8.06 2.62 -12.36
C GLY A 42 8.74 1.97 -13.56
N GLN A 43 9.25 0.74 -13.39
CA GLN A 43 10.04 0.03 -14.40
C GLN A 43 9.24 -1.07 -15.10
N TYR A 44 8.37 -1.77 -14.37
CA TYR A 44 7.65 -2.94 -14.82
C TYR A 44 6.17 -2.62 -14.96
N THR A 45 5.59 -2.88 -16.12
CA THR A 45 4.32 -2.28 -16.55
C THR A 45 3.27 -3.30 -17.00
N THR A 46 3.54 -4.60 -16.89
CA THR A 46 2.54 -5.61 -17.19
C THR A 46 1.47 -5.71 -16.09
N GLY A 47 0.31 -6.25 -16.40
CA GLY A 47 -0.75 -6.47 -15.39
C GLY A 47 -0.25 -7.29 -14.20
N THR A 48 0.51 -8.36 -14.46
CA THR A 48 1.10 -9.21 -13.42
C THR A 48 2.12 -8.49 -12.55
N ASP A 49 2.89 -7.51 -13.11
CA ASP A 49 3.82 -6.68 -12.35
C ASP A 49 3.06 -5.72 -11.42
N PHE A 50 1.99 -5.08 -11.91
CA PHE A 50 1.15 -4.20 -11.10
C PHE A 50 0.45 -4.95 -9.98
N ASP A 51 -0.14 -6.10 -10.25
CA ASP A 51 -0.81 -6.93 -9.24
C ASP A 51 0.16 -7.38 -8.13
N ALA A 52 1.39 -7.73 -8.51
CA ALA A 52 2.40 -8.17 -7.57
C ALA A 52 3.06 -7.02 -6.79
N SER A 53 3.02 -5.78 -7.28
CA SER A 53 3.75 -4.65 -6.71
C SER A 53 2.85 -3.47 -6.34
N ALA A 54 2.39 -2.72 -7.32
CA ALA A 54 1.66 -1.47 -7.10
C ALA A 54 0.34 -1.67 -6.34
N GLU A 55 -0.35 -2.80 -6.54
CA GLU A 55 -1.63 -3.09 -5.87
C GLU A 55 -1.45 -3.71 -4.48
N THR A 56 -0.32 -4.36 -4.19
CA THR A 56 -0.16 -5.18 -2.99
C THR A 56 0.95 -4.72 -2.05
N ILE A 57 2.06 -4.18 -2.58
CA ILE A 57 3.27 -3.85 -1.80
C ILE A 57 3.37 -2.36 -1.52
N TYR A 58 3.03 -1.52 -2.50
CA TYR A 58 3.24 -0.08 -2.41
C TYR A 58 1.95 0.69 -2.16
N ASN A 59 2.10 1.79 -1.43
CA ASN A 59 1.05 2.79 -1.29
C ASN A 59 1.22 3.89 -2.35
N ARG A 60 0.11 4.56 -2.68
CA ARG A 60 0.04 5.67 -3.64
C ARG A 60 -0.35 6.95 -2.94
N LEU A 61 -0.09 8.10 -3.55
CA LEU A 61 -0.59 9.39 -3.05
C LEU A 61 -2.11 9.43 -3.05
N SER A 62 -2.69 9.02 -4.16
CA SER A 62 -4.14 8.81 -4.33
C SER A 62 -4.37 7.47 -5.01
N GLN A 63 -5.55 6.91 -4.87
CA GLN A 63 -5.93 5.63 -5.46
C GLN A 63 -7.36 5.68 -5.99
N PHE A 64 -7.76 4.68 -6.75
CA PHE A 64 -9.15 4.52 -7.12
C PHE A 64 -9.90 3.73 -6.06
N GLU A 65 -11.14 4.16 -5.79
CA GLU A 65 -12.09 3.34 -5.06
C GLU A 65 -12.28 1.99 -5.79
N ARG A 66 -12.30 0.90 -5.04
CA ARG A 66 -12.43 -0.44 -5.64
C ARG A 66 -13.73 -0.59 -6.42
N GLY A 67 -13.60 -0.97 -7.70
CA GLY A 67 -14.74 -1.13 -8.60
C GLY A 67 -15.32 0.19 -9.14
N SER A 68 -14.61 1.30 -8.96
CA SER A 68 -15.01 2.65 -9.35
C SER A 68 -13.87 3.36 -10.08
N THR A 69 -14.19 4.46 -10.76
CA THR A 69 -13.20 5.42 -11.30
C THR A 69 -13.03 6.64 -10.40
N GLN A 70 -13.62 6.62 -9.21
CA GLN A 70 -13.55 7.71 -8.26
C GLN A 70 -12.21 7.69 -7.55
N VAL A 71 -11.54 8.85 -7.51
CA VAL A 71 -10.24 8.99 -6.84
C VAL A 71 -10.45 9.25 -5.35
N GLU A 72 -9.77 8.50 -4.50
CA GLU A 72 -9.79 8.63 -3.06
C GLU A 72 -8.39 8.86 -2.47
N PRO A 73 -8.30 9.38 -1.22
CA PRO A 73 -7.05 9.55 -0.50
C PRO A 73 -6.27 8.23 -0.31
N GLY A 74 -4.93 8.35 -0.42
CA GLY A 74 -3.98 7.29 -0.09
C GLY A 74 -2.95 7.76 0.94
N LEU A 75 -1.69 7.93 0.52
CA LEU A 75 -0.65 8.59 1.35
C LEU A 75 -0.90 10.10 1.48
N ALA A 76 -1.57 10.71 0.51
CA ALA A 76 -2.14 12.04 0.69
C ALA A 76 -3.53 11.93 1.32
N THR A 77 -3.83 12.77 2.29
CA THR A 77 -5.15 12.89 2.94
C THR A 77 -6.09 13.78 2.15
N SER A 78 -5.53 14.73 1.39
CA SER A 78 -6.24 15.66 0.51
C SER A 78 -5.26 16.29 -0.47
N TRP A 79 -5.77 17.03 -1.44
CA TRP A 79 -4.98 17.84 -2.37
C TRP A 79 -5.74 19.07 -2.80
N ASP A 80 -4.99 20.13 -3.08
CA ASP A 80 -5.48 21.38 -3.66
C ASP A 80 -5.02 21.48 -5.12
N ILE A 81 -5.87 22.03 -5.96
CA ILE A 81 -5.57 22.28 -7.37
C ILE A 81 -5.69 23.79 -7.59
N SER A 82 -4.63 24.39 -8.15
CA SER A 82 -4.65 25.81 -8.49
C SER A 82 -5.73 26.14 -9.55
N PRO A 83 -6.22 27.38 -9.60
CA PRO A 83 -7.28 27.77 -10.56
C PRO A 83 -6.92 27.57 -12.03
N ASP A 84 -5.63 27.59 -12.36
CA ASP A 84 -5.10 27.33 -13.71
C ASP A 84 -4.84 25.84 -13.99
N ASN A 85 -5.06 24.96 -13.00
CA ASN A 85 -4.82 23.52 -13.04
C ASN A 85 -3.34 23.14 -13.28
N LEU A 86 -2.40 24.03 -13.00
CA LEU A 86 -0.97 23.77 -13.23
C LEU A 86 -0.22 23.37 -11.95
N THR A 87 -0.80 23.59 -10.78
CA THR A 87 -0.18 23.24 -9.49
C THR A 87 -1.12 22.35 -8.69
N TYR A 88 -0.56 21.21 -8.24
CA TYR A 88 -1.23 20.25 -7.36
C TYR A 88 -0.46 20.18 -6.04
N THR A 89 -1.10 20.55 -4.94
CA THR A 89 -0.51 20.49 -3.60
C THR A 89 -1.13 19.31 -2.84
N PHE A 90 -0.32 18.32 -2.51
CA PHE A 90 -0.75 17.15 -1.77
C PHE A 90 -0.43 17.30 -0.27
N HIS A 91 -1.43 17.11 0.59
CA HIS A 91 -1.29 17.08 2.04
C HIS A 91 -1.04 15.64 2.47
N LEU A 92 0.18 15.36 2.91
CA LEU A 92 0.60 14.00 3.21
C LEU A 92 0.07 13.53 4.57
N ARG A 93 -0.15 12.24 4.69
CA ARG A 93 -0.53 11.56 5.94
C ARG A 93 0.68 11.47 6.86
N ASP A 94 0.49 11.84 8.13
CA ASP A 94 1.51 11.70 9.17
C ASP A 94 1.57 10.28 9.74
N GLY A 95 2.71 9.93 10.31
CA GLY A 95 2.89 8.71 11.09
C GLY A 95 2.88 7.41 10.28
N VAL A 96 3.01 7.47 8.96
CA VAL A 96 3.09 6.29 8.09
C VAL A 96 4.45 5.62 8.25
N LYS A 97 4.44 4.37 8.69
CA LYS A 97 5.65 3.59 8.94
C LYS A 97 6.09 2.83 7.70
N PHE A 98 7.39 2.72 7.50
CA PHE A 98 7.96 1.75 6.57
C PHE A 98 8.05 0.36 7.21
N HIS A 99 8.06 -0.68 6.38
CA HIS A 99 8.30 -2.04 6.84
C HIS A 99 9.76 -2.22 7.28
N THR A 100 9.94 -2.92 8.40
CA THR A 100 11.26 -3.42 8.81
C THR A 100 11.50 -4.78 8.17
N THR A 101 12.68 -4.97 7.58
CA THR A 101 13.10 -6.22 6.98
C THR A 101 14.47 -6.64 7.55
N PRO A 102 14.96 -7.86 7.31
CA PRO A 102 16.30 -8.27 7.73
C PRO A 102 17.44 -7.42 7.18
N TYR A 103 17.21 -6.72 6.06
CA TYR A 103 18.21 -5.91 5.36
C TYR A 103 17.89 -4.40 5.39
N PHE A 104 16.79 -3.99 6.01
CA PHE A 104 16.41 -2.59 6.10
C PHE A 104 15.63 -2.29 7.38
N THR A 105 16.14 -1.34 8.15
CA THR A 105 15.46 -0.80 9.33
C THR A 105 15.17 0.69 9.08
N PRO A 106 13.90 1.11 9.04
CA PRO A 106 13.55 2.51 8.88
C PRO A 106 14.10 3.35 10.01
N THR A 107 14.64 4.52 9.69
CA THR A 107 15.13 5.50 10.68
C THR A 107 14.14 6.63 10.95
N ARG A 108 13.09 6.71 10.14
CA ARG A 108 12.01 7.70 10.23
C ARG A 108 10.74 7.20 9.57
N ASP A 109 9.67 7.92 9.75
CA ASP A 109 8.41 7.73 9.05
C ASP A 109 8.48 8.32 7.63
N PHE A 110 7.50 7.94 6.79
CA PHE A 110 7.28 8.52 5.48
C PHE A 110 7.05 10.03 5.57
N ASN A 111 7.62 10.77 4.62
CA ASN A 111 7.41 12.20 4.46
C ASN A 111 7.60 12.66 3.00
N ALA A 112 7.58 13.97 2.76
CA ALA A 112 7.71 14.55 1.44
C ALA A 112 9.04 14.24 0.73
N ASP A 113 10.10 13.93 1.47
CA ASP A 113 11.39 13.58 0.87
C ASP A 113 11.32 12.26 0.09
N ASP A 114 10.44 11.32 0.51
CA ASP A 114 10.21 10.06 -0.19
C ASP A 114 9.46 10.26 -1.50
N VAL A 115 8.51 11.19 -1.50
CA VAL A 115 7.79 11.61 -2.72
C VAL A 115 8.76 12.27 -3.69
N LEU A 116 9.57 13.22 -3.20
CA LEU A 116 10.59 13.88 -4.02
C LEU A 116 11.58 12.88 -4.62
N PHE A 117 12.07 11.94 -3.82
CA PHE A 117 12.97 10.90 -4.31
C PHE A 117 12.32 10.09 -5.43
N THR A 118 11.06 9.67 -5.23
CA THR A 118 10.34 8.83 -6.19
C THR A 118 10.14 9.53 -7.53
N PHE A 119 9.70 10.79 -7.52
CA PHE A 119 9.51 11.55 -8.75
C PHE A 119 10.84 11.97 -9.39
N ASN A 120 11.80 12.46 -8.61
CA ASN A 120 13.07 12.94 -9.16
C ASN A 120 13.89 11.80 -9.79
N ARG A 121 13.84 10.56 -9.26
CA ARG A 121 14.50 9.43 -9.93
C ARG A 121 13.93 9.13 -11.33
N MET A 122 12.69 9.54 -11.61
CA MET A 122 12.05 9.39 -12.93
C MET A 122 12.27 10.61 -13.82
N LEU A 123 12.23 11.82 -13.25
CA LEU A 123 12.35 13.09 -13.96
C LEU A 123 13.81 13.47 -14.26
N ASP A 124 14.67 13.36 -13.25
CA ASP A 124 16.06 13.87 -13.33
C ASP A 124 17.03 12.74 -13.70
N LYS A 125 17.48 12.75 -14.97
CA LYS A 125 18.48 11.80 -15.49
C LYS A 125 19.85 12.03 -14.86
N ASP A 126 20.12 13.18 -14.30
CA ASP A 126 21.38 13.54 -13.66
C ASP A 126 21.43 13.24 -12.17
N MET A 127 20.32 12.81 -11.58
CA MET A 127 20.26 12.39 -10.19
C MET A 127 21.33 11.32 -9.89
N PRO A 128 22.10 11.45 -8.81
CA PRO A 128 23.17 10.50 -8.46
C PRO A 128 22.70 9.05 -8.38
N PHE A 129 21.52 8.82 -7.82
CA PHE A 129 20.90 7.49 -7.76
C PHE A 129 20.70 6.91 -9.17
N ARG A 130 20.17 7.71 -10.11
CA ARG A 130 19.91 7.27 -11.48
C ARG A 130 21.19 6.99 -12.28
N LYS A 131 22.26 7.75 -12.00
CA LYS A 131 23.59 7.48 -12.56
C LYS A 131 24.21 6.19 -12.03
N ALA A 132 24.01 5.92 -10.74
CA ALA A 132 24.51 4.69 -10.10
C ALA A 132 23.72 3.45 -10.53
N TYR A 133 22.42 3.60 -10.78
CA TYR A 133 21.50 2.54 -11.19
C TYR A 133 20.75 2.96 -12.46
N PRO A 134 21.40 2.93 -13.63
CA PRO A 134 20.79 3.29 -14.89
C PRO A 134 19.58 2.39 -15.20
N THR A 135 18.44 3.02 -15.42
CA THR A 135 17.19 2.31 -15.74
C THR A 135 16.25 3.21 -16.53
N GLU A 136 15.30 2.61 -17.23
CA GLU A 136 14.23 3.33 -17.89
C GLU A 136 12.95 3.21 -17.08
N PHE A 137 12.03 4.17 -17.28
CA PHE A 137 10.72 4.22 -16.63
C PHE A 137 9.62 4.31 -17.70
N PRO A 138 9.38 3.20 -18.45
CA PRO A 138 8.52 3.24 -19.64
C PRO A 138 7.10 3.72 -19.32
N TYR A 139 6.51 3.27 -18.22
CA TYR A 139 5.16 3.72 -17.87
C TYR A 139 5.08 5.23 -17.66
N PHE A 140 6.09 5.82 -17.02
CA PHE A 140 6.17 7.25 -16.77
C PHE A 140 6.31 8.07 -18.05
N THR A 141 7.18 7.62 -18.95
CA THR A 141 7.42 8.28 -20.24
C THR A 141 6.27 8.07 -21.24
N ASP A 142 5.71 6.87 -21.29
CA ASP A 142 4.60 6.53 -22.20
C ASP A 142 3.32 7.28 -21.84
N MET A 143 3.14 7.59 -20.53
CA MET A 143 2.06 8.47 -20.07
C MET A 143 2.37 9.96 -20.26
N GLY A 144 3.52 10.32 -20.81
CA GLY A 144 3.93 11.70 -21.02
C GLY A 144 4.21 12.48 -19.73
N MET A 145 4.42 11.80 -18.62
CA MET A 145 4.61 12.44 -17.31
C MET A 145 5.90 13.26 -17.26
N ASP A 146 6.94 12.83 -17.96
CA ASP A 146 8.22 13.51 -18.12
C ASP A 146 8.10 14.86 -18.86
N ASN A 147 7.09 15.01 -19.71
CA ASN A 147 6.79 16.25 -20.42
C ASN A 147 5.79 17.14 -19.68
N ASN A 148 4.93 16.56 -18.86
CA ASN A 148 3.85 17.25 -18.17
C ASN A 148 4.23 17.75 -16.77
N ILE A 149 5.16 17.08 -16.08
CA ILE A 149 5.63 17.49 -14.76
C ILE A 149 6.90 18.32 -14.90
N ALA A 150 6.78 19.62 -14.70
CA ALA A 150 7.92 20.53 -14.76
C ALA A 150 8.86 20.36 -13.54
N LYS A 151 8.30 20.20 -12.34
CA LYS A 151 9.05 19.97 -11.09
C LYS A 151 8.15 19.38 -10.01
N VAL A 152 8.78 18.77 -9.03
CA VAL A 152 8.17 18.38 -7.77
C VAL A 152 8.98 19.01 -6.64
N GLU A 153 8.32 19.63 -5.67
CA GLU A 153 8.98 20.32 -4.56
C GLU A 153 8.24 20.09 -3.24
N LYS A 154 8.95 20.22 -2.15
CA LYS A 154 8.43 20.16 -0.80
C LYS A 154 8.16 21.58 -0.30
N LEU A 155 7.00 21.79 0.32
CA LEU A 155 6.60 23.02 0.99
C LEU A 155 6.88 22.96 2.49
#